data_ba0d9f0f0016c573a7b6c0474aa51468
#
_entry.id   ba0d9f0f0016c573a7b6c0474aa51468
#
_cell.length_a   1.000
_cell.length_b   1.000
_cell.length_c   1.000
_cell.angle_alpha   90.00
_cell.angle_beta   90.00
_cell.angle_gamma   90.00
#
_symmetry.space_group_name_H-M   'P 1'
#
loop_
_entity.id
_entity.type
_entity.pdbx_description
1 polymer ?
#
loop_
_entity_poly.entity_id
_entity_poly.type
_entity_poly.pdbx_seq_one_letter_code
_entity_poly.pdbx_strand_id
1 'polypeptide(L)'
;MYQIIKSVTFDAAHQLRDYPGKCANLHGHTYKLEVCIAGEKVNSIGMLYDFFDLKKLMQGVVDQLDHRFINEIPPYDEINPTAENMAYQIYQTMRRQLQEQDPALRLKYVQLWETPNSCAIYSED
;
A
#
# COMPACT_ATOMS: atom_id res chain seq x y z
N MET A 1 -9.74 18.68 10.60
CA MET A 1 -8.79 17.61 10.21
C MET A 1 -8.50 17.70 8.74
N TYR A 2 -7.21 17.62 8.38
CA TYR A 2 -6.80 17.61 6.99
C TYR A 2 -6.49 16.17 6.57
N GLN A 3 -6.70 15.88 5.29
CA GLN A 3 -6.31 14.60 4.71
C GLN A 3 -5.62 14.87 3.38
N ILE A 4 -4.54 14.14 3.12
CA ILE A 4 -3.89 14.13 1.81
C ILE A 4 -3.88 12.72 1.27
N ILE A 5 -4.01 12.61 -0.04
CA ILE A 5 -4.07 11.32 -0.74
C ILE A 5 -3.07 11.33 -1.88
N LYS A 6 -2.35 10.23 -2.03
CA LYS A 6 -1.44 10.04 -3.15
C LYS A 6 -1.53 8.62 -3.65
N SER A 7 -1.32 8.44 -4.94
CA SER A 7 -1.28 7.12 -5.56
C SER A 7 -0.02 6.94 -6.39
N VAL A 8 0.44 5.69 -6.46
CA VAL A 8 1.51 5.23 -7.35
C VAL A 8 1.10 3.90 -7.95
N THR A 9 1.67 3.56 -9.10
CA THR A 9 1.39 2.27 -9.76
C THR A 9 2.64 1.41 -9.77
N PHE A 10 2.43 0.10 -9.82
CA PHE A 10 3.51 -0.86 -10.02
C PHE A 10 2.96 -2.12 -10.69
N ASP A 11 3.84 -2.85 -11.35
CA ASP A 11 3.48 -4.09 -12.03
C ASP A 11 4.08 -5.27 -11.27
N ALA A 12 3.27 -6.30 -11.01
CA ALA A 12 3.76 -7.47 -10.30
C ALA A 12 2.91 -8.68 -10.65
N ALA A 13 3.48 -9.85 -10.43
CA ALA A 13 2.82 -11.12 -10.66
C ALA A 13 2.55 -11.81 -9.35
N HIS A 14 1.46 -12.57 -9.29
CA HIS A 14 1.15 -13.41 -8.16
C HIS A 14 0.31 -14.62 -8.60
N GLN A 15 0.15 -15.56 -7.69
CA GLN A 15 -0.85 -16.61 -7.81
C GLN A 15 -1.47 -16.85 -6.45
N LEU A 16 -2.76 -17.14 -6.44
CA LEU A 16 -3.49 -17.39 -5.21
C LEU A 16 -3.48 -18.88 -4.90
N ARG A 17 -3.01 -19.22 -3.70
CA ARG A 17 -2.99 -20.59 -3.22
C ARG A 17 -4.38 -20.98 -2.73
N ASP A 18 -4.74 -22.23 -2.93
CA ASP A 18 -6.01 -22.80 -2.43
C ASP A 18 -7.25 -22.11 -3.01
N TYR A 19 -7.11 -21.47 -4.16
CA TYR A 19 -8.20 -20.80 -4.84
C TYR A 19 -8.67 -21.63 -6.03
N PRO A 20 -10.00 -21.89 -6.18
CA PRO A 20 -10.51 -22.80 -7.20
C PRO A 20 -10.66 -22.20 -8.60
N GLY A 21 -10.23 -20.96 -8.83
CA GLY A 21 -10.41 -20.25 -10.09
C GLY A 21 -9.12 -19.99 -10.82
N LYS A 22 -9.20 -19.17 -11.87
CA LYS A 22 -8.07 -18.79 -12.72
C LYS A 22 -6.95 -18.11 -11.95
N CYS A 23 -7.27 -17.43 -10.84
CA CYS A 23 -6.29 -16.71 -10.03
C CYS A 23 -5.32 -17.64 -9.30
N ALA A 24 -5.58 -18.97 -9.28
CA ALA A 24 -4.62 -19.96 -8.82
C ALA A 24 -3.44 -20.10 -9.78
N ASN A 25 -3.58 -19.66 -11.02
CA ASN A 25 -2.50 -19.65 -12.00
C ASN A 25 -1.67 -18.39 -11.87
N LEU A 26 -0.40 -18.47 -12.25
CA LEU A 26 0.47 -17.30 -12.31
C LEU A 26 -0.10 -16.28 -13.27
N HIS A 27 -0.28 -15.05 -12.79
CA HIS A 27 -0.77 -13.93 -13.62
C HIS A 27 -0.25 -12.61 -13.06
N GLY A 28 -0.34 -11.56 -13.85
CA GLY A 28 0.15 -10.24 -13.48
C GLY A 28 -0.94 -9.19 -13.48
N HIS A 29 -0.68 -8.14 -12.71
CA HIS A 29 -1.52 -6.95 -12.65
C HIS A 29 -0.68 -5.69 -12.67
N THR A 30 -1.28 -4.60 -13.14
CA THR A 30 -0.81 -3.26 -12.82
C THR A 30 -1.59 -2.79 -11.61
N TYR A 31 -0.92 -2.84 -10.46
CA TYR A 31 -1.50 -2.39 -9.19
C TYR A 31 -1.47 -0.88 -9.08
N LYS A 32 -2.47 -0.31 -8.41
CA LYS A 32 -2.41 1.09 -7.97
C LYS A 32 -2.50 1.11 -6.45
N LEU A 33 -1.49 1.67 -5.82
CA LEU A 33 -1.45 1.89 -4.38
C LEU A 33 -1.90 3.31 -4.09
N GLU A 34 -2.94 3.46 -3.29
CA GLU A 34 -3.43 4.76 -2.82
C GLU A 34 -3.31 4.81 -1.31
N VAL A 35 -2.79 5.92 -0.80
CA VAL A 35 -2.55 6.11 0.63
C VAL A 35 -3.13 7.44 1.06
N CYS A 36 -3.82 7.44 2.21
CA CYS A 36 -4.36 8.65 2.82
C CYS A 36 -3.69 8.88 4.17
N ILE A 37 -3.16 10.09 4.35
CA ILE A 37 -2.60 10.55 5.61
C ILE A 37 -3.49 11.67 6.15
N ALA A 38 -3.75 11.64 7.46
CA ALA A 38 -4.60 12.59 8.15
C ALA A 38 -3.85 13.27 9.31
N GLY A 39 -4.24 14.51 9.63
CA GLY A 39 -3.71 15.23 10.76
C GLY A 39 -4.49 16.50 11.03
N GLU A 40 -4.27 17.08 12.19
CA GLU A 40 -5.06 18.25 12.66
C GLU A 40 -4.48 19.58 12.21
N LYS A 41 -3.17 19.64 11.95
CA LYS A 41 -2.47 20.90 11.71
C LYS A 41 -1.58 20.84 10.49
N VAL A 42 -1.51 21.96 9.79
CA VAL A 42 -0.52 22.16 8.73
C VAL A 42 0.69 22.91 9.29
N ASN A 43 1.83 22.77 8.61
CA ASN A 43 3.05 23.47 9.01
C ASN A 43 3.04 24.95 8.57
N SER A 44 4.17 25.65 8.76
CA SER A 44 4.29 27.09 8.49
C SER A 44 4.06 27.46 7.03
N ILE A 45 4.21 26.51 6.10
CA ILE A 45 3.95 26.74 4.68
C ILE A 45 2.64 26.14 4.20
N GLY A 46 1.79 25.69 5.14
CA GLY A 46 0.45 25.22 4.83
C GLY A 46 0.35 23.76 4.39
N MET A 47 1.34 22.93 4.70
CA MET A 47 1.35 21.52 4.30
C MET A 47 1.13 20.62 5.51
N LEU A 48 0.28 19.62 5.34
CA LEU A 48 0.13 18.56 6.33
C LEU A 48 1.36 17.65 6.31
N TYR A 49 1.74 17.24 5.14
CA TYR A 49 2.91 16.40 4.88
C TYR A 49 3.25 16.57 3.39
N ASP A 50 4.52 16.65 3.06
CA ASP A 50 4.94 16.88 1.69
C ASP A 50 4.63 15.68 0.80
N PHE A 51 3.94 15.90 -0.32
CA PHE A 51 3.66 14.84 -1.28
C PHE A 51 4.92 14.15 -1.79
N PHE A 52 6.01 14.88 -1.88
CA PHE A 52 7.30 14.30 -2.28
C PHE A 52 7.81 13.29 -1.24
N ASP A 53 7.68 13.62 0.05
CA ASP A 53 8.07 12.72 1.13
C ASP A 53 7.13 11.52 1.21
N LEU A 54 5.83 11.74 0.98
CA LEU A 54 4.86 10.65 0.91
C LEU A 54 5.20 9.70 -0.23
N LYS A 55 5.57 10.24 -1.39
CA LYS A 55 5.98 9.41 -2.53
C LYS A 55 7.19 8.55 -2.18
N LYS A 56 8.16 9.10 -1.43
CA LYS A 56 9.34 8.33 -0.99
C LYS A 56 8.94 7.15 -0.11
N LEU A 57 8.03 7.36 0.85
CA LEU A 57 7.54 6.27 1.68
C LEU A 57 6.85 5.20 0.86
N MET A 58 5.99 5.60 -0.05
CA MET A 58 5.27 4.68 -0.93
C MET A 58 6.22 3.93 -1.85
N GLN A 59 7.20 4.64 -2.42
CA GLN A 59 8.17 4.05 -3.33
C GLN A 59 9.05 3.01 -2.63
N GLY A 60 9.38 3.23 -1.36
CA GLY A 60 10.14 2.27 -0.56
C GLY A 60 9.43 0.92 -0.45
N VAL A 61 8.11 0.94 -0.34
CA VAL A 61 7.30 -0.29 -0.31
C VAL A 61 7.18 -0.88 -1.71
N VAL A 62 6.87 -0.04 -2.69
CA VAL A 62 6.61 -0.47 -4.07
C VAL A 62 7.85 -1.10 -4.71
N ASP A 63 9.02 -0.57 -4.44
CA ASP A 63 10.28 -1.08 -5.02
C ASP A 63 10.56 -2.53 -4.61
N GLN A 64 9.98 -3.00 -3.52
CA GLN A 64 10.12 -4.39 -3.10
C GLN A 64 9.19 -5.33 -3.88
N LEU A 65 8.16 -4.79 -4.52
CA LEU A 65 7.11 -5.56 -5.19
C LEU A 65 7.15 -5.41 -6.71
N ASP A 66 7.62 -4.25 -7.20
CA ASP A 66 7.55 -3.90 -8.61
C ASP A 66 8.41 -4.84 -9.46
N HIS A 67 7.80 -5.37 -10.52
CA HIS A 67 8.43 -6.31 -11.45
C HIS A 67 8.90 -7.59 -10.76
N ARG A 68 8.21 -8.00 -9.70
CA ARG A 68 8.55 -9.19 -8.93
C ARG A 68 7.40 -10.20 -8.91
N PHE A 69 7.75 -11.45 -8.63
CA PHE A 69 6.77 -12.48 -8.28
C PHE A 69 6.53 -12.41 -6.77
N ILE A 70 5.38 -11.87 -6.39
CA ILE A 70 5.08 -11.53 -4.99
C ILE A 70 5.13 -12.75 -4.08
N ASN A 71 4.73 -13.93 -4.57
CA ASN A 71 4.73 -15.16 -3.79
C ASN A 71 6.11 -15.57 -3.26
N GLU A 72 7.19 -15.04 -3.82
CA GLU A 72 8.55 -15.32 -3.36
C GLU A 72 9.04 -14.34 -2.29
N ILE A 73 8.28 -13.28 -2.02
CA ILE A 73 8.70 -12.19 -1.13
C ILE A 73 8.05 -12.42 0.24
N PRO A 74 8.83 -12.55 1.33
CA PRO A 74 8.23 -12.63 2.67
C PRO A 74 7.41 -11.37 2.99
N PRO A 75 6.24 -11.46 3.63
CA PRO A 75 5.63 -12.68 4.18
C PRO A 75 4.74 -13.46 3.20
N TYR A 76 4.69 -13.06 1.93
CA TYR A 76 3.79 -13.65 0.93
C TYR A 76 4.23 -15.05 0.48
N ASP A 77 5.42 -15.49 0.88
CA ASP A 77 5.85 -16.87 0.70
C ASP A 77 5.08 -17.82 1.63
N GLU A 78 4.49 -17.30 2.70
CA GLU A 78 3.70 -18.07 3.67
C GLU A 78 2.22 -17.69 3.65
N ILE A 79 1.90 -16.38 3.50
CA ILE A 79 0.52 -15.93 3.42
C ILE A 79 0.14 -15.65 1.97
N ASN A 80 -1.13 -15.84 1.65
CA ASN A 80 -1.63 -15.66 0.29
C ASN A 80 -1.52 -14.18 -0.13
N PRO A 81 -0.93 -13.86 -1.30
CA PRO A 81 -0.78 -12.48 -1.75
C PRO A 81 -2.07 -11.92 -2.37
N THR A 82 -3.14 -11.96 -1.62
CA THR A 82 -4.40 -11.31 -1.97
C THR A 82 -4.28 -9.80 -1.84
N ALA A 83 -5.15 -9.06 -2.49
CA ALA A 83 -5.17 -7.59 -2.34
C ALA A 83 -5.37 -7.20 -0.87
N GLU A 84 -6.18 -7.96 -0.12
CA GLU A 84 -6.43 -7.73 1.29
C GLU A 84 -5.17 -7.90 2.14
N ASN A 85 -4.48 -9.03 1.98
CA ASN A 85 -3.25 -9.29 2.72
C ASN A 85 -2.13 -8.31 2.34
N MET A 86 -2.05 -7.94 1.07
CA MET A 86 -1.08 -6.95 0.63
C MET A 86 -1.37 -5.57 1.22
N ALA A 87 -2.63 -5.15 1.20
CA ALA A 87 -3.03 -3.86 1.78
C ALA A 87 -2.70 -3.81 3.27
N TYR A 88 -2.96 -4.88 4.00
CA TYR A 88 -2.62 -4.99 5.42
C TYR A 88 -1.12 -4.86 5.66
N GLN A 89 -0.30 -5.59 4.93
CA GLN A 89 1.16 -5.57 5.11
C GLN A 89 1.75 -4.21 4.76
N ILE A 90 1.27 -3.60 3.68
CA ILE A 90 1.70 -2.26 3.28
C ILE A 90 1.33 -1.25 4.36
N TYR A 91 0.11 -1.35 4.90
CA TYR A 91 -0.35 -0.47 5.97
C TYR A 91 0.57 -0.55 7.20
N GLN A 92 0.89 -1.76 7.66
CA GLN A 92 1.73 -1.94 8.86
C GLN A 92 3.12 -1.34 8.65
N THR A 93 3.72 -1.57 7.49
CA THR A 93 5.04 -1.02 7.17
C THR A 93 5.01 0.51 7.12
N MET A 94 4.06 1.09 6.41
CA MET A 94 3.97 2.55 6.26
C MET A 94 3.59 3.23 7.57
N ARG A 95 2.69 2.64 8.35
CA ARG A 95 2.31 3.19 9.65
C ARG A 95 3.51 3.34 10.57
N ARG A 96 4.33 2.31 10.65
CA ARG A 96 5.53 2.32 11.49
C ARG A 96 6.49 3.42 11.04
N GLN A 97 6.75 3.52 9.74
CA GLN A 97 7.67 4.51 9.19
C GLN A 97 7.14 5.93 9.39
N LEU A 98 5.85 6.14 9.19
CA LEU A 98 5.23 7.46 9.38
C LEU A 98 5.29 7.90 10.83
N GLN A 99 5.02 7.00 11.77
CA GLN A 99 5.07 7.32 13.20
C GLN A 99 6.47 7.66 13.68
N GLU A 100 7.49 7.06 13.09
CA GLU A 100 8.88 7.40 13.40
C GLU A 100 9.22 8.82 12.94
N GLN A 101 8.63 9.27 11.83
CA GLN A 101 8.89 10.60 11.30
C GLN A 101 8.08 11.67 12.00
N ASP A 102 6.78 11.43 12.21
CA ASP A 102 5.87 12.41 12.82
C ASP A 102 4.71 11.70 13.51
N PRO A 103 4.78 11.55 14.85
CA PRO A 103 3.71 10.88 15.60
C PRO A 103 2.35 11.59 15.56
N ALA A 104 2.30 12.86 15.14
CA ALA A 104 1.05 13.60 15.04
C ALA A 104 0.26 13.23 13.77
N LEU A 105 0.90 12.59 12.82
CA LEU A 105 0.25 12.14 11.60
C LEU A 105 -0.31 10.74 11.76
N ARG A 106 -1.43 10.50 11.09
CA ARG A 106 -2.11 9.20 11.11
C ARG A 106 -2.20 8.65 9.70
N LEU A 107 -1.82 7.39 9.53
CA LEU A 107 -2.13 6.67 8.31
C LEU A 107 -3.61 6.28 8.35
N LYS A 108 -4.43 6.95 7.53
CA LYS A 108 -5.87 6.77 7.57
C LYS A 108 -6.29 5.46 6.92
N TYR A 109 -5.75 5.18 5.74
CA TYR A 109 -5.99 3.91 5.04
C TYR A 109 -4.93 3.67 3.99
N VAL A 110 -4.82 2.41 3.61
CA VAL A 110 -4.13 1.94 2.40
C VAL A 110 -5.19 1.29 1.51
N GLN A 111 -5.24 1.71 0.27
CA GLN A 111 -6.13 1.14 -0.75
C GLN A 111 -5.28 0.58 -1.88
N LEU A 112 -5.47 -0.69 -2.15
CA LEU A 112 -4.71 -1.38 -3.21
C LEU A 112 -5.67 -1.86 -4.28
N TRP A 113 -5.52 -1.28 -5.47
CA TRP A 113 -6.26 -1.65 -6.66
C TRP A 113 -5.50 -2.73 -7.40
N GLU A 114 -6.11 -3.90 -7.50
CA GLU A 114 -5.56 -5.01 -8.27
C GLU A 114 -5.84 -4.83 -9.76
N THR A 115 -7.03 -4.33 -10.07
CA THR A 115 -7.48 -3.93 -11.39
C THR A 115 -8.15 -2.56 -11.29
N PRO A 116 -8.49 -1.89 -12.42
CA PRO A 116 -9.25 -0.65 -12.34
C PRO A 116 -10.61 -0.77 -11.66
N ASN A 117 -11.12 -1.99 -11.49
CA ASN A 117 -12.47 -2.22 -10.99
C ASN A 117 -12.52 -2.94 -9.63
N SER A 118 -11.38 -3.34 -9.09
CA SER A 118 -11.35 -4.16 -7.86
C SER A 118 -10.23 -3.72 -6.96
N CYS A 119 -10.54 -3.44 -5.71
CA CYS A 119 -9.55 -3.01 -4.72
C CYS A 119 -9.89 -3.52 -3.33
N ALA A 120 -8.88 -3.47 -2.46
CA ALA A 120 -9.05 -3.70 -1.04
C ALA A 120 -8.55 -2.48 -0.28
N ILE A 121 -9.22 -2.18 0.83
CA ILE A 121 -8.81 -1.12 1.74
C ILE A 121 -8.54 -1.74 3.10
N TYR A 122 -7.42 -1.35 3.71
CA TYR A 122 -7.16 -1.66 5.10
C TYR A 122 -7.00 -0.36 5.89
N SER A 123 -7.63 -0.29 7.04
CA SER A 123 -7.56 0.85 7.95
C SER A 123 -7.68 0.37 9.39
N GLU A 124 -7.16 1.19 10.31
CA GLU A 124 -7.31 0.99 11.76
C GLU A 124 -7.82 2.28 12.38
N ASP A 125 -8.75 2.16 13.28
CA ASP A 125 -9.29 3.32 14.01
C ASP A 125 -8.76 3.41 15.43
#